data_45a152d35e74ed5103f60b88f561ba59
#
_entry.id   45a152d35e74ed5103f60b88f561ba59
#
_cell.length_a   1.000
_cell.length_b   1.000
_cell.length_c   1.000
_cell.angle_alpha   90.00
_cell.angle_beta   90.00
_cell.angle_gamma   90.00
#
_symmetry.space_group_name_H-M   'P 1'
#
loop_
_entity.id
_entity.type
_entity.pdbx_description
1 polymer ?
#
loop_
_entity_poly.entity_id
_entity_poly.type
_entity_poly.pdbx_seq_one_letter_code
_entity_poly.pdbx_strand_id
1 'polypeptide(L)'
;MAATIKPNFQASSPQQLKSPLCAQHLASDWIWRPTFWQTPVTHPALSGAGNGVALNDEIKMFHNADHAQITSRQIVQTGQKTLPAFGLSLDVYDFSSGYISLAIRLPAPAAKNLQKHHLLCLGYALKIRRPLTIYARLNVENGPNTAEVIVKFPDNCENSTVKFDLSSVKFAERRIKNIWVDLIFEAPAMNKITLEDIIFSRHPRAQLKAKT
;
A
#
# COMPACT_ATOMS: atom_id res chain seq x y z
N MET A 1 -35.02 10.97 -26.00
CA MET A 1 -33.98 9.94 -26.15
C MET A 1 -32.79 10.35 -25.28
N ALA A 2 -32.60 9.71 -24.14
CA ALA A 2 -31.51 10.02 -23.21
C ALA A 2 -30.32 9.12 -23.55
N ALA A 3 -29.17 9.71 -23.90
CA ALA A 3 -27.94 9.00 -24.17
C ALA A 3 -27.30 8.57 -22.86
N THR A 4 -27.23 7.27 -22.61
CA THR A 4 -26.56 6.65 -21.48
C THR A 4 -25.04 6.72 -21.72
N ILE A 5 -24.37 7.62 -21.00
CA ILE A 5 -22.89 7.69 -20.95
C ILE A 5 -22.42 6.53 -20.07
N LYS A 6 -21.84 5.49 -20.67
CA LYS A 6 -21.13 4.44 -19.96
C LYS A 6 -19.78 5.01 -19.49
N PRO A 7 -19.41 4.92 -18.20
CA PRO A 7 -18.07 5.29 -17.76
C PRO A 7 -17.08 4.29 -18.32
N ASN A 8 -16.20 4.78 -19.18
CA ASN A 8 -15.09 4.00 -19.75
C ASN A 8 -13.98 3.89 -18.72
N PHE A 9 -13.96 2.82 -17.93
CA PHE A 9 -12.84 2.46 -17.08
C PHE A 9 -11.71 1.95 -17.99
N GLN A 10 -10.93 2.88 -18.51
CA GLN A 10 -9.62 2.54 -19.08
C GLN A 10 -8.71 2.17 -17.92
N ALA A 11 -8.31 0.91 -17.85
CA ALA A 11 -7.14 0.49 -17.09
C ALA A 11 -5.96 1.37 -17.56
N SER A 12 -5.38 2.14 -16.65
CA SER A 12 -4.22 2.98 -16.92
C SER A 12 -3.12 2.11 -17.53
N SER A 13 -2.76 2.40 -18.77
CA SER A 13 -1.70 1.68 -19.47
C SER A 13 -0.37 1.80 -18.72
N PRO A 14 0.50 0.78 -18.72
CA PRO A 14 1.78 0.76 -18.02
C PRO A 14 2.72 1.94 -18.32
N GLN A 15 2.47 2.67 -19.40
CA GLN A 15 3.28 3.81 -19.86
C GLN A 15 3.16 5.09 -19.01
N GLN A 16 2.16 5.20 -18.13
CA GLN A 16 1.97 6.40 -17.28
C GLN A 16 2.68 6.34 -15.91
N LEU A 17 3.22 5.20 -15.53
CA LEU A 17 3.92 5.03 -14.25
C LEU A 17 5.43 5.26 -14.41
N LYS A 18 5.84 6.53 -14.55
CA LYS A 18 7.26 6.93 -14.63
C LYS A 18 7.87 7.01 -13.22
N SER A 19 8.11 5.86 -12.58
CA SER A 19 8.83 5.79 -11.29
C SER A 19 9.94 4.76 -11.40
N PRO A 20 11.11 4.95 -10.74
CA PRO A 20 12.14 3.93 -10.63
C PRO A 20 11.61 2.61 -10.07
N LEU A 21 10.57 2.68 -9.21
CA LEU A 21 9.88 1.51 -8.69
C LEU A 21 9.14 0.73 -9.80
N CYS A 22 8.66 1.40 -10.87
CA CYS A 22 7.98 0.74 -11.98
C CYS A 22 8.90 -0.13 -12.83
N ALA A 23 10.18 0.23 -12.97
CA ALA A 23 11.13 -0.57 -13.73
C ALA A 23 11.30 -1.98 -13.14
N GLN A 24 11.12 -2.13 -11.84
CA GLN A 24 11.17 -3.42 -11.14
C GLN A 24 9.92 -4.28 -11.35
N HIS A 25 8.86 -3.73 -11.97
CA HIS A 25 7.55 -4.36 -12.14
C HIS A 25 7.20 -4.71 -13.60
N LEU A 26 8.17 -4.66 -14.52
CA LEU A 26 7.97 -4.87 -15.96
C LEU A 26 7.37 -6.25 -16.31
N ALA A 27 7.59 -7.27 -15.47
CA ALA A 27 7.06 -8.63 -15.68
C ALA A 27 5.77 -8.90 -14.89
N SER A 28 5.08 -7.87 -14.41
CA SER A 28 3.83 -8.01 -13.67
C SER A 28 2.63 -8.20 -14.61
N ASP A 29 1.68 -9.04 -14.17
CA ASP A 29 0.37 -9.19 -14.83
C ASP A 29 -0.67 -8.18 -14.31
N TRP A 30 -0.34 -7.50 -13.22
CA TRP A 30 -1.13 -6.43 -12.63
C TRP A 30 -0.23 -5.43 -11.90
N ILE A 31 -0.51 -4.14 -12.05
CA ILE A 31 0.17 -3.04 -11.38
C ILE A 31 -0.85 -1.96 -11.01
N TRP A 32 -0.69 -1.36 -9.82
CA TRP A 32 -1.58 -0.32 -9.34
C TRP A 32 -0.89 0.61 -8.34
N ARG A 33 -1.18 1.90 -8.45
CA ARG A 33 -0.82 2.93 -7.49
C ARG A 33 -2.11 3.49 -6.87
N PRO A 34 -2.21 3.62 -5.52
CA PRO A 34 -3.37 4.22 -4.88
C PRO A 34 -3.63 5.64 -5.39
N THR A 35 -4.91 6.01 -5.51
CA THR A 35 -5.33 7.32 -6.03
C THR A 35 -4.82 8.46 -5.16
N PHE A 36 -4.58 8.23 -3.87
CA PHE A 36 -3.99 9.19 -2.94
C PHE A 36 -2.67 9.79 -3.44
N TRP A 37 -1.84 9.03 -4.18
CA TRP A 37 -0.57 9.51 -4.75
C TRP A 37 -0.75 10.16 -6.13
N GLN A 38 -1.93 10.04 -6.74
CA GLN A 38 -2.18 10.49 -8.11
C GLN A 38 -3.03 11.76 -8.18
N THR A 39 -3.99 11.92 -7.27
CA THR A 39 -4.99 12.99 -7.28
C THR A 39 -5.07 13.69 -5.93
N PRO A 40 -5.47 14.98 -5.90
CA PRO A 40 -5.69 15.68 -4.64
C PRO A 40 -6.87 15.06 -3.88
N VAL A 41 -6.75 14.98 -2.56
CA VAL A 41 -7.84 14.55 -1.67
C VAL A 41 -8.64 15.73 -1.15
N THR A 42 -9.90 15.50 -0.78
CA THR A 42 -10.82 16.54 -0.28
C THR A 42 -10.31 17.17 1.03
N HIS A 43 -9.72 16.36 1.91
CA HIS A 43 -9.15 16.80 3.19
C HIS A 43 -7.65 16.49 3.20
N PRO A 44 -6.81 17.42 2.66
CA PRO A 44 -5.39 17.16 2.51
C PRO A 44 -4.60 17.15 3.82
N ALA A 45 -5.20 17.64 4.92
CA ALA A 45 -4.58 17.63 6.24
C ALA A 45 -5.59 17.24 7.30
N LEU A 46 -5.17 16.32 8.18
CA LEU A 46 -5.94 15.86 9.33
C LEU A 46 -5.04 15.92 10.56
N SER A 47 -5.54 16.49 11.64
CA SER A 47 -4.84 16.57 12.92
C SER A 47 -5.70 15.95 14.01
N GLY A 48 -5.09 15.23 14.94
CA GLY A 48 -5.75 14.61 16.07
C GLY A 48 -5.36 13.15 16.27
N ALA A 49 -5.88 12.58 17.35
CA ALA A 49 -5.63 11.21 17.77
C ALA A 49 -6.78 10.25 17.39
N GLY A 50 -7.51 10.54 16.32
CA GLY A 50 -8.62 9.68 15.89
C GLY A 50 -8.13 8.31 15.44
N ASN A 51 -8.78 7.24 15.92
CA ASN A 51 -8.53 5.89 15.45
C ASN A 51 -9.49 5.54 14.30
N GLY A 52 -9.00 4.87 13.27
CA GLY A 52 -9.79 4.52 12.09
C GLY A 52 -10.11 5.70 11.17
N VAL A 53 -9.27 6.74 11.17
CA VAL A 53 -9.44 7.95 10.35
C VAL A 53 -9.21 7.61 8.88
N ALA A 54 -10.19 7.91 8.02
CA ALA A 54 -10.05 7.78 6.58
C ALA A 54 -9.24 8.95 6.01
N LEU A 55 -8.15 8.64 5.31
CA LEU A 55 -7.38 9.63 4.53
C LEU A 55 -8.00 9.82 3.14
N ASN A 56 -8.58 8.78 2.59
CA ASN A 56 -9.44 8.74 1.41
C ASN A 56 -10.25 7.41 1.41
N ASP A 57 -10.90 7.08 0.30
CA ASP A 57 -11.71 5.85 0.17
C ASP A 57 -10.88 4.56 0.21
N GLU A 58 -9.59 4.65 -0.08
CA GLU A 58 -8.67 3.50 -0.17
C GLU A 58 -7.83 3.31 1.10
N ILE A 59 -7.60 4.40 1.88
CA ILE A 59 -6.62 4.42 2.98
C ILE A 59 -7.27 4.86 4.28
N LYS A 60 -7.06 4.05 5.32
CA LYS A 60 -7.44 4.39 6.69
C LYS A 60 -6.22 4.30 7.61
N MET A 61 -6.14 5.23 8.55
CA MET A 61 -5.11 5.24 9.58
C MET A 61 -5.69 4.73 10.90
N PHE A 62 -4.99 3.78 11.52
CA PHE A 62 -5.29 3.23 12.83
C PHE A 62 -4.08 3.36 13.75
N HIS A 63 -4.29 3.35 15.05
CA HIS A 63 -3.26 3.22 16.07
C HIS A 63 -3.82 2.51 17.31
N ASN A 64 -2.94 1.99 18.16
CA ASN A 64 -3.31 1.36 19.42
C ASN A 64 -2.76 2.10 20.65
N ALA A 65 -2.26 3.33 20.46
CA ALA A 65 -1.80 4.15 21.57
C ALA A 65 -2.99 4.70 22.37
N ASP A 66 -2.84 4.76 23.70
CA ASP A 66 -3.80 5.40 24.61
C ASP A 66 -3.81 6.93 24.42
N HIS A 67 -2.65 7.48 24.09
CA HIS A 67 -2.47 8.89 23.77
C HIS A 67 -1.61 9.06 22.52
N ALA A 68 -2.11 9.85 21.57
CA ALA A 68 -1.43 10.10 20.30
C ALA A 68 -1.70 11.52 19.78
N GLN A 69 -0.65 12.20 19.33
CA GLN A 69 -0.72 13.45 18.59
C GLN A 69 -0.11 13.23 17.20
N ILE A 70 -0.97 13.06 16.21
CA ILE A 70 -0.59 12.74 14.85
C ILE A 70 -1.18 13.80 13.90
N THR A 71 -0.36 14.28 12.98
CA THR A 71 -0.83 15.06 11.83
C THR A 71 -0.51 14.29 10.55
N SER A 72 -1.53 14.02 9.75
CA SER A 72 -1.37 13.46 8.42
C SER A 72 -1.62 14.54 7.37
N ARG A 73 -0.79 14.58 6.33
CA ARG A 73 -0.93 15.55 5.23
C ARG A 73 -0.62 14.90 3.90
N GLN A 74 -1.48 15.13 2.92
CA GLN A 74 -1.11 14.94 1.53
C GLN A 74 -0.18 16.10 1.12
N ILE A 75 1.01 15.77 0.63
CA ILE A 75 2.01 16.75 0.20
C ILE A 75 2.11 16.73 -1.33
N VAL A 76 2.28 17.92 -1.94
CA VAL A 76 2.57 18.05 -3.37
C VAL A 76 4.05 17.81 -3.60
N GLN A 77 4.39 16.95 -4.56
CA GLN A 77 5.77 16.65 -4.91
C GLN A 77 6.16 17.42 -6.18
N THR A 78 6.98 18.44 -6.00
CA THR A 78 7.50 19.28 -7.10
C THR A 78 8.96 18.96 -7.38
N GLY A 79 9.33 18.90 -8.65
CA GLY A 79 10.75 18.87 -9.09
C GLY A 79 11.34 17.49 -9.37
N GLN A 80 10.74 16.39 -8.98
CA GLN A 80 11.22 15.05 -9.35
C GLN A 80 10.26 14.39 -10.37
N LYS A 81 10.67 14.31 -11.63
CA LYS A 81 9.87 13.69 -12.71
C LYS A 81 9.59 12.20 -12.49
N THR A 82 10.24 11.58 -11.53
CA THR A 82 10.16 10.13 -11.24
C THR A 82 9.19 9.77 -10.11
N LEU A 83 8.76 10.77 -9.32
CA LEU A 83 7.79 10.58 -8.25
C LEU A 83 6.36 10.93 -8.73
N PRO A 84 5.31 10.40 -8.07
CA PRO A 84 3.93 10.80 -8.31
C PRO A 84 3.70 12.26 -7.89
N ALA A 85 2.56 12.82 -8.30
CA ALA A 85 2.24 14.22 -8.00
C ALA A 85 2.08 14.50 -6.49
N PHE A 86 1.70 13.49 -5.72
CA PHE A 86 1.44 13.62 -4.29
C PHE A 86 2.18 12.56 -3.48
N GLY A 87 2.33 12.83 -2.19
CA GLY A 87 2.86 11.91 -1.18
C GLY A 87 2.11 12.06 0.13
N LEU A 88 2.36 11.18 1.10
CA LEU A 88 1.81 11.24 2.44
C LEU A 88 2.90 11.62 3.44
N SER A 89 2.68 12.68 4.24
CA SER A 89 3.49 13.01 5.42
C SER A 89 2.71 12.71 6.69
N LEU A 90 3.32 11.93 7.58
CA LEU A 90 2.85 11.71 8.95
C LEU A 90 3.85 12.38 9.89
N ASP A 91 3.40 13.39 10.63
CA ASP A 91 4.16 14.00 11.72
C ASP A 91 3.60 13.46 13.05
N VAL A 92 4.39 12.69 13.78
CA VAL A 92 4.02 12.07 15.05
C VAL A 92 4.77 12.81 16.16
N TYR A 93 4.05 13.54 17.00
CA TYR A 93 4.63 14.34 18.07
C TYR A 93 4.68 13.54 19.37
N ASP A 94 3.53 13.28 19.95
CA ASP A 94 3.40 12.48 21.16
C ASP A 94 2.71 11.15 20.81
N PHE A 95 3.23 10.07 21.39
CA PHE A 95 2.72 8.73 21.15
C PHE A 95 3.14 7.82 22.30
N SER A 96 2.18 7.42 23.13
CA SER A 96 2.47 6.75 24.41
C SER A 96 3.17 5.41 24.22
N SER A 97 2.69 4.57 23.30
CA SER A 97 3.26 3.26 23.00
C SER A 97 2.52 2.62 21.82
N GLY A 98 3.06 1.53 21.26
CA GLY A 98 2.38 0.73 20.25
C GLY A 98 2.75 1.10 18.85
N TYR A 99 1.78 1.14 17.93
CA TYR A 99 2.01 1.31 16.50
C TYR A 99 0.97 2.21 15.83
N ILE A 100 1.36 2.81 14.71
CA ILE A 100 0.45 3.38 13.70
C ILE A 100 0.37 2.37 12.54
N SER A 101 -0.83 2.14 12.03
CA SER A 101 -1.07 1.32 10.84
C SER A 101 -1.82 2.11 9.78
N LEU A 102 -1.33 2.05 8.54
CA LEU A 102 -2.02 2.53 7.36
C LEU A 102 -2.62 1.32 6.62
N ALA A 103 -3.91 1.12 6.73
CA ALA A 103 -4.63 0.09 6.00
C ALA A 103 -4.96 0.58 4.58
N ILE A 104 -4.34 0.01 3.57
CA ILE A 104 -4.49 0.34 2.16
C ILE A 104 -5.30 -0.75 1.49
N ARG A 105 -6.54 -0.44 1.10
CA ARG A 105 -7.42 -1.38 0.38
C ARG A 105 -6.99 -1.47 -1.08
N LEU A 106 -6.73 -2.69 -1.54
CA LEU A 106 -6.44 -2.93 -2.95
C LEU A 106 -7.75 -3.01 -3.76
N PRO A 107 -7.74 -2.56 -5.03
CA PRO A 107 -8.93 -2.61 -5.87
C PRO A 107 -9.29 -4.05 -6.28
N ALA A 108 -10.54 -4.28 -6.67
CA ALA A 108 -11.04 -5.60 -7.05
C ALA A 108 -10.18 -6.35 -8.09
N PRO A 109 -9.55 -5.70 -9.09
CA PRO A 109 -8.62 -6.38 -10.01
C PRO A 109 -7.43 -7.06 -9.34
N ALA A 110 -6.99 -6.60 -8.17
CA ALA A 110 -5.92 -7.24 -7.41
C ALA A 110 -6.29 -8.67 -6.96
N ALA A 111 -7.55 -8.88 -6.59
CA ALA A 111 -8.09 -10.17 -6.18
C ALA A 111 -8.43 -11.09 -7.37
N LYS A 112 -8.72 -10.49 -8.54
CA LYS A 112 -9.12 -11.25 -9.72
C LYS A 112 -7.97 -12.13 -10.19
N ASN A 113 -8.22 -13.45 -10.26
CA ASN A 113 -7.23 -14.46 -10.64
C ASN A 113 -6.00 -14.53 -9.72
N LEU A 114 -6.09 -14.06 -8.48
CA LEU A 114 -5.03 -14.24 -7.51
C LEU A 114 -4.90 -15.72 -7.15
N GLN A 115 -3.69 -16.25 -7.27
CA GLN A 115 -3.37 -17.66 -7.03
C GLN A 115 -2.19 -17.78 -6.06
N LYS A 116 -2.04 -18.93 -5.43
CA LYS A 116 -0.95 -19.19 -4.45
C LYS A 116 0.45 -19.07 -5.05
N HIS A 117 0.61 -19.30 -6.34
CA HIS A 117 1.90 -19.15 -7.00
C HIS A 117 2.28 -17.70 -7.35
N HIS A 118 1.40 -16.73 -7.11
CA HIS A 118 1.73 -15.33 -7.31
C HIS A 118 2.59 -14.79 -6.17
N LEU A 119 3.45 -13.83 -6.53
CA LEU A 119 4.09 -12.88 -5.63
C LEU A 119 3.33 -11.56 -5.73
N LEU A 120 2.81 -11.07 -4.62
CA LEU A 120 2.36 -9.69 -4.53
C LEU A 120 3.53 -8.85 -4.03
N CYS A 121 3.84 -7.77 -4.73
CA CYS A 121 4.95 -6.88 -4.42
C CYS A 121 4.43 -5.50 -4.04
N LEU A 122 5.06 -4.90 -3.04
CA LEU A 122 4.89 -3.53 -2.62
C LEU A 122 6.19 -2.77 -2.84
N GLY A 123 6.26 -1.96 -3.89
CA GLY A 123 7.32 -0.98 -4.10
C GLY A 123 7.01 0.29 -3.31
N TYR A 124 7.99 0.87 -2.66
CA TYR A 124 7.84 2.08 -1.87
C TYR A 124 9.03 3.03 -1.99
N ALA A 125 8.75 4.32 -1.85
CA ALA A 125 9.72 5.38 -1.60
C ALA A 125 9.35 6.04 -0.26
N LEU A 126 10.27 5.98 0.70
CA LEU A 126 10.02 6.33 2.09
C LEU A 126 11.18 7.12 2.68
N LYS A 127 10.86 8.22 3.37
CA LYS A 127 11.81 9.00 4.18
C LYS A 127 11.36 9.00 5.63
N ILE A 128 12.27 8.70 6.53
CA ILE A 128 12.02 8.64 7.97
C ILE A 128 13.07 9.52 8.67
N ARG A 129 12.62 10.36 9.59
CA ARG A 129 13.53 11.24 10.33
C ARG A 129 14.40 10.50 11.34
N ARG A 130 13.86 9.46 11.99
CA ARG A 130 14.56 8.61 12.97
C ARG A 130 14.34 7.14 12.59
N PRO A 131 15.34 6.28 12.77
CA PRO A 131 15.18 4.84 12.53
C PRO A 131 13.92 4.29 13.17
N LEU A 132 13.21 3.46 12.45
CA LEU A 132 11.89 2.94 12.81
C LEU A 132 11.73 1.53 12.25
N THR A 133 11.18 0.62 13.05
CA THR A 133 10.81 -0.70 12.56
C THR A 133 9.48 -0.61 11.82
N ILE A 134 9.46 -1.13 10.59
CA ILE A 134 8.27 -1.12 9.74
C ILE A 134 7.97 -2.54 9.28
N TYR A 135 6.69 -2.89 9.32
CA TYR A 135 6.18 -4.13 8.74
C TYR A 135 5.13 -3.81 7.68
N ALA A 136 5.05 -4.67 6.69
CA ALA A 136 3.89 -4.75 5.81
C ALA A 136 3.16 -6.06 6.08
N ARG A 137 1.86 -5.99 6.35
CA ARG A 137 0.98 -7.14 6.51
C ARG A 137 -0.02 -7.16 5.37
N LEU A 138 0.12 -8.16 4.50
CA LEU A 138 -0.88 -8.45 3.48
C LEU A 138 -2.00 -9.29 4.12
N ASN A 139 -3.23 -8.86 3.92
CA ASN A 139 -4.43 -9.54 4.37
C ASN A 139 -5.26 -9.95 3.17
N VAL A 140 -5.65 -11.22 3.12
CA VAL A 140 -6.51 -11.80 2.08
C VAL A 140 -7.76 -12.35 2.74
N GLU A 141 -8.87 -11.62 2.61
CA GLU A 141 -10.18 -12.08 3.13
C GLU A 141 -10.72 -13.18 2.25
N ASN A 142 -10.92 -14.34 2.84
CA ASN A 142 -11.28 -15.58 2.17
C ASN A 142 -12.47 -16.26 2.86
N GLY A 143 -13.67 -15.95 2.41
CA GLY A 143 -14.89 -16.42 3.06
C GLY A 143 -15.01 -15.85 4.49
N PRO A 144 -15.06 -16.68 5.53
CA PRO A 144 -15.11 -16.24 6.93
C PRO A 144 -13.73 -15.95 7.54
N ASN A 145 -12.64 -16.34 6.87
CA ASN A 145 -11.28 -16.25 7.40
C ASN A 145 -10.47 -15.17 6.66
N THR A 146 -9.46 -14.65 7.35
CA THR A 146 -8.44 -13.78 6.73
C THR A 146 -7.09 -14.49 6.82
N ALA A 147 -6.45 -14.66 5.68
CA ALA A 147 -5.09 -15.16 5.59
C ALA A 147 -4.11 -13.97 5.60
N GLU A 148 -3.03 -14.09 6.35
CA GLU A 148 -2.07 -13.00 6.57
C GLU A 148 -0.66 -13.40 6.17
N VAL A 149 0.08 -12.44 5.59
CA VAL A 149 1.52 -12.54 5.34
C VAL A 149 2.17 -11.27 5.87
N ILE A 150 3.10 -11.41 6.82
CA ILE A 150 3.82 -10.29 7.41
C ILE A 150 5.27 -10.31 6.91
N VAL A 151 5.75 -9.15 6.48
CA VAL A 151 7.14 -8.96 6.05
C VAL A 151 7.71 -7.70 6.70
N LYS A 152 8.88 -7.81 7.31
CA LYS A 152 9.62 -6.65 7.84
C LYS A 152 10.28 -5.89 6.67
N PHE A 153 10.25 -4.57 6.71
CA PHE A 153 11.02 -3.75 5.78
C PHE A 153 12.52 -3.92 6.06
N PRO A 154 13.37 -3.88 5.02
CA PRO A 154 14.81 -3.83 5.21
C PRO A 154 15.19 -2.58 6.01
N ASP A 155 16.13 -2.74 6.94
CA ASP A 155 16.62 -1.63 7.73
C ASP A 155 17.35 -0.62 6.82
N ASN A 156 17.10 0.68 7.00
CA ASN A 156 17.71 1.80 6.27
C ASN A 156 17.51 1.80 4.74
N CYS A 157 16.44 1.20 4.24
CA CYS A 157 16.08 1.22 2.83
C CYS A 157 15.01 2.28 2.54
N GLU A 158 15.43 3.42 1.96
CA GLU A 158 14.50 4.49 1.58
C GLU A 158 13.63 4.12 0.37
N ASN A 159 14.19 3.36 -0.57
CA ASN A 159 13.50 2.92 -1.78
C ASN A 159 13.75 1.43 -1.98
N SER A 160 12.70 0.61 -1.94
CA SER A 160 12.82 -0.85 -2.08
C SER A 160 11.48 -1.49 -2.44
N THR A 161 11.48 -2.81 -2.49
CA THR A 161 10.30 -3.62 -2.74
C THR A 161 10.17 -4.73 -1.71
N VAL A 162 9.04 -4.79 -1.03
CA VAL A 162 8.64 -5.90 -0.16
C VAL A 162 7.86 -6.91 -0.99
N LYS A 163 8.12 -8.20 -0.77
CA LYS A 163 7.48 -9.29 -1.53
C LYS A 163 6.69 -10.19 -0.58
N PHE A 164 5.41 -10.36 -0.87
CA PHE A 164 4.53 -11.27 -0.16
C PHE A 164 4.43 -12.58 -0.94
N ASP A 165 4.95 -13.64 -0.36
CA ASP A 165 4.88 -14.98 -0.92
C ASP A 165 3.57 -15.67 -0.53
N LEU A 166 2.68 -15.84 -1.49
CA LEU A 166 1.39 -16.47 -1.25
C LEU A 166 1.44 -18.01 -1.22
N SER A 167 2.57 -18.62 -1.59
CA SER A 167 2.68 -20.08 -1.65
C SER A 167 2.55 -20.76 -0.28
N SER A 168 2.96 -20.05 0.78
CA SER A 168 2.90 -20.53 2.17
C SER A 168 1.53 -20.33 2.83
N VAL A 169 0.61 -19.60 2.18
CA VAL A 169 -0.65 -19.16 2.78
C VAL A 169 -1.80 -20.08 2.39
N LYS A 170 -2.60 -20.46 3.38
CA LYS A 170 -3.79 -21.28 3.15
C LYS A 170 -5.01 -20.41 2.89
N PHE A 171 -5.39 -20.25 1.63
CA PHE A 171 -6.65 -19.61 1.23
C PHE A 171 -7.28 -20.32 0.04
N ALA A 172 -8.60 -20.21 -0.13
CA ALA A 172 -9.30 -20.74 -1.30
C ALA A 172 -9.39 -19.67 -2.38
N GLU A 173 -8.66 -19.84 -3.48
CA GLU A 173 -8.48 -18.85 -4.56
C GLU A 173 -9.80 -18.32 -5.14
N ARG A 174 -10.86 -19.15 -5.11
CA ARG A 174 -12.19 -18.80 -5.63
C ARG A 174 -13.07 -18.02 -4.64
N ARG A 175 -12.64 -17.82 -3.39
CA ARG A 175 -13.44 -17.21 -2.31
C ARG A 175 -12.87 -15.91 -1.80
N ILE A 176 -11.91 -15.31 -2.51
CA ILE A 176 -11.30 -14.03 -2.12
C ILE A 176 -12.32 -12.93 -2.30
N LYS A 177 -12.59 -12.19 -1.23
CA LYS A 177 -13.51 -11.05 -1.20
C LYS A 177 -12.79 -9.73 -1.29
N ASN A 178 -11.85 -9.51 -0.36
CA ASN A 178 -11.09 -8.28 -0.23
C ASN A 178 -9.62 -8.59 0.01
N ILE A 179 -8.78 -7.64 -0.40
CA ILE A 179 -7.35 -7.65 -0.12
C ILE A 179 -6.97 -6.25 0.36
N TRP A 180 -6.18 -6.19 1.43
CA TRP A 180 -5.58 -4.93 1.88
C TRP A 180 -4.19 -5.17 2.44
N VAL A 181 -3.40 -4.11 2.49
CA VAL A 181 -2.08 -4.13 3.11
C VAL A 181 -2.05 -3.11 4.24
N ASP A 182 -1.63 -3.56 5.41
CA ASP A 182 -1.32 -2.69 6.54
C ASP A 182 0.17 -2.35 6.53
N LEU A 183 0.51 -1.07 6.48
CA LEU A 183 1.85 -0.58 6.79
C LEU A 183 1.90 -0.22 8.27
N ILE A 184 2.67 -0.97 9.03
CA ILE A 184 2.74 -0.88 10.48
C ILE A 184 4.06 -0.23 10.89
N PHE A 185 3.98 0.90 11.58
CA PHE A 185 5.10 1.68 12.10
C PHE A 185 5.16 1.51 13.61
N GLU A 186 6.17 0.81 14.12
CA GLU A 186 6.33 0.55 15.56
C GLU A 186 6.94 1.75 16.29
N ALA A 187 6.38 2.10 17.44
CA ALA A 187 6.85 3.14 18.35
C ALA A 187 7.25 4.46 17.64
N PRO A 188 6.35 5.06 16.84
CA PRO A 188 6.68 6.17 15.94
C PRO A 188 6.80 7.53 16.63
N ALA A 189 6.88 7.61 17.94
CA ALA A 189 6.95 8.86 18.71
C ALA A 189 8.08 9.80 18.24
N MET A 190 7.81 11.11 18.22
CA MET A 190 8.76 12.17 17.84
C MET A 190 9.41 11.94 16.46
N ASN A 191 8.64 11.39 15.52
CA ASN A 191 9.12 11.04 14.17
C ASN A 191 8.33 11.76 13.08
N LYS A 192 8.96 11.86 11.92
CA LYS A 192 8.32 12.25 10.67
C LYS A 192 8.53 11.14 9.65
N ILE A 193 7.43 10.66 9.09
CA ILE A 193 7.38 9.60 8.11
C ILE A 193 6.81 10.19 6.82
N THR A 194 7.54 10.12 5.72
CA THR A 194 7.07 10.60 4.42
C THR A 194 7.07 9.44 3.44
N LEU A 195 5.88 9.01 3.03
CA LEU A 195 5.68 8.05 1.95
C LEU A 195 5.57 8.82 0.64
N GLU A 196 6.67 8.86 -0.12
CA GLU A 196 6.75 9.60 -1.38
C GLU A 196 6.08 8.82 -2.52
N ASP A 197 6.17 7.49 -2.52
CA ASP A 197 5.51 6.64 -3.51
C ASP A 197 5.14 5.28 -2.93
N ILE A 198 4.05 4.71 -3.43
CA ILE A 198 3.64 3.33 -3.18
C ILE A 198 3.07 2.76 -4.47
N ILE A 199 3.58 1.59 -4.86
CA ILE A 199 3.11 0.84 -6.02
C ILE A 199 2.91 -0.62 -5.64
N PHE A 200 1.78 -1.17 -6.00
CA PHE A 200 1.51 -2.59 -5.88
C PHE A 200 1.61 -3.26 -7.23
N SER A 201 2.16 -4.47 -7.26
CA SER A 201 2.21 -5.29 -8.46
C SER A 201 2.07 -6.77 -8.14
N ARG A 202 1.61 -7.54 -9.09
CA ARG A 202 1.48 -8.98 -8.98
C ARG A 202 2.31 -9.64 -10.07
N HIS A 203 3.08 -10.67 -9.68
CA HIS A 203 3.97 -11.40 -10.57
C HIS A 203 3.64 -12.89 -10.52
N PRO A 204 3.35 -13.54 -11.65
CA PRO A 204 3.27 -14.99 -11.68
C PRO A 204 4.66 -15.60 -11.46
N ARG A 205 4.78 -16.59 -10.57
CA ARG A 205 5.99 -17.39 -10.50
C ARG A 205 6.06 -18.34 -11.69
N ALA A 206 7.23 -18.48 -12.29
CA ALA A 206 7.47 -19.55 -13.25
C ALA A 206 7.26 -20.90 -12.54
N GLN A 207 6.26 -21.66 -12.95
CA GLN A 207 6.11 -23.04 -12.54
C GLN A 207 7.21 -23.85 -13.23
N LEU A 208 8.19 -24.32 -12.50
CA LEU A 208 9.04 -25.40 -12.96
C LEU A 208 8.12 -26.61 -13.16
N LYS A 209 7.76 -26.93 -14.42
CA LYS A 209 7.10 -28.21 -14.73
C LYS A 209 8.06 -29.29 -14.25
N ALA A 210 7.68 -30.02 -13.20
CA ALA A 210 8.34 -31.27 -12.87
C ALA A 210 8.26 -32.14 -14.14
N LYS A 211 9.41 -32.46 -14.75
CA LYS A 211 9.46 -33.50 -15.78
C LYS A 211 9.10 -34.81 -15.08
N THR A 212 7.93 -35.32 -15.39
CA THR A 212 7.53 -36.70 -15.14
C THR A 212 8.38 -37.61 -16.02
#